data_4c8fe6af59b37f442d6ea2ec20ad135b
#
_entry.id   4c8fe6af59b37f442d6ea2ec20ad135b
#
_cell.length_a   1.000
_cell.length_b   1.000
_cell.length_c   1.000
_cell.angle_alpha   90.00
_cell.angle_beta   90.00
_cell.angle_gamma   90.00
#
_symmetry.space_group_name_H-M   'P 1'
#
loop_
_entity.id
_entity.type
_entity.pdbx_description
1 polymer ?
#
loop_
_entity_poly.entity_id
_entity_poly.type
_entity_poly.pdbx_seq_one_letter_code
_entity_poly.pdbx_strand_id
1 'polypeptide(L)'
;MRARNYFVGAAFALLAGGMAHSAMAQDIKIGEINSYSLLPAFTEPYRKGWQLAVEEINAAGGINGKKLVVISKDDGGKPADAQTAANELVSSEGVAMLTGTFLSNIGLAVSDFANQKKVFFLAAEPLTDAVTWAKGNKYTFRLRPSNYMQAAMLVEAAAKLPAKRWATIAPNYEYGQSAVSVFKKLMSEKRPDIQWVDEQWPPQGKIDAGPVVQAVAAANPEAILNVTFGADLVKLVREGNTRGLFKGREVVSFLTGEPEYLDPLKDETPEGWIVTGYPWYSIKTPEHDAFLKAYQAKYNDYPRLGSIVGYQTIKAAAAILAKAGSTDPEKLIAAAEGLSMPSPFGEITFRKIDHQSTLGAYVGKTALKDGKGVMVDSSYKKGSDYLPGDAEVEKLRPKD
;
A
#
# COMPACT_ATOMS: atom_id res chain seq x y z
N MET A 1 4.23 80.64 62.73
CA MET A 1 4.88 80.40 61.46
C MET A 1 4.38 79.04 61.02
N ARG A 2 3.71 78.94 59.85
CA ARG A 2 2.99 77.76 59.38
C ARG A 2 3.91 76.87 58.51
N ALA A 3 4.02 75.61 58.89
CA ALA A 3 4.71 74.62 58.08
C ALA A 3 3.68 73.91 57.20
N ARG A 4 3.97 73.85 55.86
CA ARG A 4 3.11 73.22 54.84
C ARG A 4 3.66 71.79 54.55
N ASN A 5 2.82 70.79 54.87
CA ASN A 5 3.10 69.41 54.52
C ASN A 5 2.75 69.13 53.00
N TYR A 6 3.70 68.59 52.23
CA TYR A 6 3.46 68.06 50.89
C TYR A 6 3.27 66.56 51.02
N PHE A 7 2.11 66.09 50.63
CA PHE A 7 1.85 64.66 50.39
C PHE A 7 2.31 64.33 48.98
N VAL A 8 3.26 63.38 48.85
CA VAL A 8 3.64 62.75 47.59
C VAL A 8 2.88 61.44 47.48
N GLY A 9 1.89 61.39 46.58
CA GLY A 9 1.15 60.17 46.24
C GLY A 9 1.94 59.31 45.25
N ALA A 10 2.39 58.14 45.66
CA ALA A 10 2.99 57.16 44.80
C ALA A 10 1.85 56.31 44.13
N ALA A 11 1.67 56.45 42.85
CA ALA A 11 0.78 55.63 42.05
C ALA A 11 1.49 54.31 41.73
N PHE A 12 1.02 53.22 42.31
CA PHE A 12 1.41 51.85 41.94
C PHE A 12 0.60 51.44 40.69
N ALA A 13 1.24 51.40 39.51
CA ALA A 13 0.70 50.80 38.30
C ALA A 13 0.90 49.25 38.40
N LEU A 14 -0.16 48.55 38.67
CA LEU A 14 -0.20 47.06 38.53
C LEU A 14 -0.19 46.68 37.05
N LEU A 15 0.97 46.33 36.55
CA LEU A 15 1.10 45.59 35.28
C LEU A 15 0.61 44.15 35.47
N ALA A 16 -0.68 43.91 35.18
CA ALA A 16 -1.22 42.58 35.03
C ALA A 16 -0.67 41.98 33.73
N GLY A 17 0.51 41.35 33.83
CA GLY A 17 1.06 40.51 32.77
C GLY A 17 0.16 39.28 32.58
N GLY A 18 -0.75 39.33 31.62
CA GLY A 18 -1.54 38.18 31.19
C GLY A 18 -0.59 37.14 30.61
N MET A 19 -0.25 36.11 31.40
CA MET A 19 0.32 34.87 30.86
C MET A 19 -0.75 34.25 29.99
N ALA A 20 -0.69 34.51 28.68
CA ALA A 20 -1.42 33.72 27.70
C ALA A 20 -0.88 32.29 27.82
N HIS A 21 -1.56 31.46 28.57
CA HIS A 21 -1.39 30.01 28.46
C HIS A 21 -1.79 29.66 27.02
N SER A 22 -0.79 29.50 26.13
CA SER A 22 -1.02 28.82 24.88
C SER A 22 -1.52 27.42 25.23
N ALA A 23 -2.83 27.22 25.15
CA ALA A 23 -3.40 25.88 25.23
C ALA A 23 -2.67 25.07 24.17
N MET A 24 -1.78 24.19 24.58
CA MET A 24 -1.09 23.27 23.67
C MET A 24 -2.21 22.52 22.92
N ALA A 25 -2.32 22.78 21.62
CA ALA A 25 -3.30 22.10 20.80
C ALA A 25 -3.04 20.59 20.89
N GLN A 26 -4.05 19.83 21.28
CA GLN A 26 -3.93 18.37 21.44
C GLN A 26 -3.40 17.74 20.14
N ASP A 27 -2.40 16.87 20.27
CA ASP A 27 -1.81 16.11 19.17
C ASP A 27 -2.89 15.32 18.40
N ILE A 28 -2.70 15.18 17.09
CA ILE A 28 -3.55 14.32 16.26
C ILE A 28 -2.94 12.92 16.28
N LYS A 29 -3.68 11.95 16.77
CA LYS A 29 -3.27 10.54 16.82
C LYS A 29 -3.86 9.77 15.65
N ILE A 30 -3.04 8.97 14.97
CA ILE A 30 -3.43 8.00 13.93
C ILE A 30 -3.08 6.60 14.44
N GLY A 31 -4.00 5.65 14.30
CA GLY A 31 -3.75 4.24 14.56
C GLY A 31 -3.21 3.55 13.30
N GLU A 32 -2.11 2.83 13.43
CA GLU A 32 -1.52 2.04 12.36
C GLU A 32 -1.49 0.57 12.77
N ILE A 33 -1.90 -0.34 11.87
CA ILE A 33 -1.95 -1.78 12.11
C ILE A 33 -1.24 -2.47 10.98
N ASN A 34 -0.28 -3.37 11.29
CA ASN A 34 0.39 -4.14 10.25
C ASN A 34 0.92 -5.47 10.77
N SER A 35 1.29 -6.39 9.86
CA SER A 35 1.76 -7.75 10.17
C SER A 35 3.27 -7.78 10.45
N TYR A 36 3.75 -7.01 11.41
CA TYR A 36 5.18 -6.78 11.67
C TYR A 36 5.93 -8.05 12.06
N SER A 37 5.38 -8.85 12.93
CA SER A 37 6.01 -10.10 13.38
C SER A 37 5.97 -11.20 12.32
N LEU A 38 4.93 -11.22 11.46
CA LEU A 38 4.79 -12.25 10.43
C LEU A 38 5.60 -11.95 9.17
N LEU A 39 5.61 -10.69 8.72
CA LEU A 39 6.13 -10.26 7.42
C LEU A 39 7.13 -9.10 7.51
N PRO A 40 8.16 -9.17 8.40
CA PRO A 40 9.07 -8.04 8.64
C PRO A 40 9.80 -7.56 7.38
N ALA A 41 10.07 -8.44 6.41
CA ALA A 41 10.73 -8.06 5.15
C ALA A 41 9.94 -7.02 4.34
N PHE A 42 8.63 -6.95 4.52
CA PHE A 42 7.72 -5.98 3.86
C PHE A 42 7.33 -4.84 4.80
N THR A 43 6.98 -5.19 6.03
CA THR A 43 6.39 -4.24 6.98
C THR A 43 7.41 -3.34 7.67
N GLU A 44 8.67 -3.77 7.84
CA GLU A 44 9.72 -2.86 8.35
C GLU A 44 10.10 -1.76 7.34
N PRO A 45 10.25 -2.01 6.03
CA PRO A 45 10.34 -0.93 5.05
C PRO A 45 9.16 0.03 5.09
N TYR A 46 7.93 -0.48 5.22
CA TYR A 46 6.72 0.33 5.39
C TYR A 46 6.80 1.20 6.64
N ARG A 47 7.24 0.64 7.78
CA ARG A 47 7.46 1.38 9.04
C ARG A 47 8.44 2.53 8.86
N LYS A 48 9.58 2.28 8.24
CA LYS A 48 10.58 3.31 7.92
C LYS A 48 9.98 4.45 7.08
N GLY A 49 9.15 4.09 6.10
CA GLY A 49 8.47 5.07 5.25
C GLY A 49 7.52 5.98 6.03
N TRP A 50 6.61 5.40 6.81
CA TRP A 50 5.67 6.22 7.57
C TRP A 50 6.35 7.03 8.69
N GLN A 51 7.42 6.53 9.31
CA GLN A 51 8.20 7.30 10.29
C GLN A 51 8.85 8.53 9.65
N LEU A 52 9.41 8.40 8.45
CA LEU A 52 9.97 9.52 7.71
C LEU A 52 8.90 10.58 7.41
N ALA A 53 7.72 10.16 6.96
CA ALA A 53 6.61 11.07 6.70
C ALA A 53 6.14 11.83 7.94
N VAL A 54 6.04 11.15 9.09
CA VAL A 54 5.67 11.78 10.38
C VAL A 54 6.68 12.86 10.77
N GLU A 55 7.96 12.57 10.65
CA GLU A 55 9.03 13.53 10.98
C GLU A 55 8.96 14.76 10.08
N GLU A 56 8.81 14.57 8.77
CA GLU A 56 8.69 15.69 7.82
C GLU A 56 7.46 16.57 8.10
N ILE A 57 6.30 15.92 8.35
CA ILE A 57 5.06 16.64 8.66
C ILE A 57 5.23 17.46 9.94
N ASN A 58 5.80 16.86 10.98
CA ASN A 58 6.00 17.54 12.26
C ASN A 58 7.06 18.65 12.18
N ALA A 59 8.12 18.45 11.39
CA ALA A 59 9.13 19.47 11.13
C ALA A 59 8.55 20.66 10.35
N ALA A 60 7.55 20.42 9.50
CA ALA A 60 6.82 21.47 8.78
C ALA A 60 5.73 22.18 9.60
N GLY A 61 5.62 21.89 10.90
CA GLY A 61 4.63 22.53 11.79
C GLY A 61 3.40 21.69 12.08
N GLY A 62 3.40 20.41 11.67
CA GLY A 62 2.29 19.47 11.92
C GLY A 62 1.09 19.68 11.01
N ILE A 63 -0.06 19.16 11.42
CA ILE A 63 -1.33 19.28 10.70
C ILE A 63 -2.15 20.41 11.35
N ASN A 64 -2.32 21.51 10.63
CA ASN A 64 -3.02 22.71 11.14
C ASN A 64 -2.47 23.17 12.52
N GLY A 65 -1.13 23.14 12.69
CA GLY A 65 -0.43 23.54 13.90
C GLY A 65 -0.45 22.50 15.03
N LYS A 66 -0.98 21.28 14.78
CA LYS A 66 -1.01 20.16 15.72
C LYS A 66 0.00 19.11 15.34
N LYS A 67 0.71 18.56 16.30
CA LYS A 67 1.66 17.46 16.06
C LYS A 67 0.93 16.18 15.65
N LEU A 68 1.49 15.46 14.68
CA LEU A 68 1.03 14.14 14.29
C LEU A 68 1.75 13.06 15.10
N VAL A 69 0.98 12.14 15.68
CA VAL A 69 1.47 10.96 16.40
C VAL A 69 0.88 9.70 15.77
N VAL A 70 1.71 8.72 15.45
CA VAL A 70 1.26 7.42 14.97
C VAL A 70 1.46 6.38 16.07
N ILE A 71 0.39 5.68 16.43
CA ILE A 71 0.39 4.56 17.38
C ILE A 71 0.26 3.29 16.55
N SER A 72 1.32 2.48 16.54
CA SER A 72 1.41 1.27 15.72
C SER A 72 1.15 0.02 16.55
N LYS A 73 0.41 -0.92 15.98
CA LYS A 73 0.09 -2.25 16.53
C LYS A 73 0.43 -3.34 15.53
N ASP A 74 0.88 -4.47 16.05
CA ASP A 74 1.13 -5.70 15.28
C ASP A 74 -0.13 -6.57 15.27
N ASP A 75 -0.56 -7.03 14.10
CA ASP A 75 -1.70 -7.93 13.95
C ASP A 75 -1.29 -9.42 13.94
N GLY A 76 0.01 -9.72 13.97
CA GLY A 76 0.53 -11.09 13.95
C GLY A 76 0.10 -11.93 12.74
N GLY A 77 -0.42 -11.28 11.68
CA GLY A 77 -0.96 -11.95 10.50
C GLY A 77 -2.35 -12.57 10.72
N LYS A 78 -3.10 -12.13 11.74
CA LYS A 78 -4.41 -12.71 12.09
C LYS A 78 -5.51 -11.66 12.10
N PRO A 79 -6.64 -11.89 11.37
CA PRO A 79 -7.75 -10.94 11.35
C PRO A 79 -8.34 -10.60 12.73
N ALA A 80 -8.41 -11.58 13.64
CA ALA A 80 -8.94 -11.36 14.99
C ALA A 80 -8.04 -10.44 15.83
N ASP A 81 -6.71 -10.62 15.72
CA ASP A 81 -5.74 -9.78 16.44
C ASP A 81 -5.75 -8.35 15.86
N ALA A 82 -5.93 -8.21 14.53
CA ALA A 82 -6.11 -6.90 13.89
C ALA A 82 -7.36 -6.16 14.37
N GLN A 83 -8.49 -6.86 14.55
CA GLN A 83 -9.72 -6.28 15.09
C GLN A 83 -9.54 -5.86 16.56
N THR A 84 -8.82 -6.67 17.36
CA THR A 84 -8.46 -6.32 18.73
C THR A 84 -7.60 -5.06 18.77
N ALA A 85 -6.55 -4.99 17.95
CA ALA A 85 -5.69 -3.83 17.80
C ALA A 85 -6.47 -2.58 17.37
N ALA A 86 -7.38 -2.72 16.40
CA ALA A 86 -8.25 -1.63 15.96
C ALA A 86 -9.14 -1.10 17.08
N ASN A 87 -9.73 -2.01 17.87
CA ASN A 87 -10.56 -1.61 19.01
C ASN A 87 -9.75 -0.89 20.11
N GLU A 88 -8.55 -1.35 20.44
CA GLU A 88 -7.67 -0.66 21.38
C GLU A 88 -7.30 0.73 20.89
N LEU A 89 -6.89 0.87 19.62
CA LEU A 89 -6.52 2.14 19.02
C LEU A 89 -7.67 3.16 19.06
N VAL A 90 -8.89 2.71 18.74
CA VAL A 90 -10.06 3.59 18.72
C VAL A 90 -10.58 3.90 20.12
N SER A 91 -10.77 2.87 20.97
CA SER A 91 -11.47 3.03 22.25
C SER A 91 -10.57 3.48 23.38
N SER A 92 -9.28 3.08 23.39
CA SER A 92 -8.34 3.38 24.47
C SER A 92 -7.39 4.51 24.13
N GLU A 93 -6.84 4.51 22.90
CA GLU A 93 -5.88 5.52 22.47
C GLU A 93 -6.55 6.77 21.88
N GLY A 94 -7.80 6.67 21.45
CA GLY A 94 -8.57 7.79 20.89
C GLY A 94 -8.01 8.30 19.57
N VAL A 95 -7.61 7.40 18.66
CA VAL A 95 -7.08 7.78 17.36
C VAL A 95 -8.17 8.38 16.46
N ALA A 96 -7.79 9.35 15.63
CA ALA A 96 -8.69 10.03 14.70
C ALA A 96 -9.08 9.15 13.51
N MET A 97 -8.22 8.22 13.12
CA MET A 97 -8.42 7.30 12.00
C MET A 97 -7.51 6.09 12.12
N LEU A 98 -7.85 5.04 11.40
CA LEU A 98 -7.01 3.86 11.23
C LEU A 98 -6.31 3.88 9.88
N THR A 99 -5.12 3.29 9.82
CA THR A 99 -4.38 3.08 8.58
C THR A 99 -3.60 1.76 8.62
N GLY A 100 -3.03 1.38 7.47
CA GLY A 100 -2.14 0.24 7.40
C GLY A 100 -2.76 -0.99 6.79
N THR A 101 -2.50 -2.11 7.41
CA THR A 101 -2.72 -3.50 7.02
C THR A 101 -1.98 -3.91 5.74
N PHE A 102 -1.43 -5.14 5.75
CA PHE A 102 -0.72 -5.73 4.62
C PHE A 102 -1.59 -6.79 3.92
N LEU A 103 -2.00 -7.83 4.66
CA LEU A 103 -2.73 -8.96 4.11
C LEU A 103 -4.17 -8.59 3.74
N SER A 104 -4.66 -9.08 2.60
CA SER A 104 -5.99 -8.75 2.08
C SER A 104 -7.13 -9.15 3.02
N ASN A 105 -7.07 -10.34 3.63
CA ASN A 105 -8.06 -10.79 4.60
C ASN A 105 -8.06 -9.96 5.89
N ILE A 106 -6.91 -9.43 6.29
CA ILE A 106 -6.80 -8.49 7.43
C ILE A 106 -7.37 -7.13 7.05
N GLY A 107 -7.03 -6.62 5.87
CA GLY A 107 -7.61 -5.37 5.36
C GLY A 107 -9.14 -5.40 5.32
N LEU A 108 -9.73 -6.53 4.92
CA LEU A 108 -11.18 -6.74 4.95
C LEU A 108 -11.73 -6.74 6.39
N ALA A 109 -11.05 -7.39 7.33
CA ALA A 109 -11.48 -7.44 8.73
C ALA A 109 -11.44 -6.05 9.40
N VAL A 110 -10.40 -5.24 9.13
CA VAL A 110 -10.31 -3.87 9.64
C VAL A 110 -11.29 -2.94 8.94
N SER A 111 -11.55 -3.14 7.64
CA SER A 111 -12.59 -2.42 6.88
C SER A 111 -13.98 -2.66 7.45
N ASP A 112 -14.31 -3.91 7.76
CA ASP A 112 -15.58 -4.27 8.42
C ASP A 112 -15.70 -3.64 9.81
N PHE A 113 -14.65 -3.71 10.63
CA PHE A 113 -14.58 -3.02 11.92
C PHE A 113 -14.79 -1.50 11.76
N ALA A 114 -14.12 -0.86 10.79
CA ALA A 114 -14.22 0.55 10.54
C ALA A 114 -15.65 0.97 10.17
N ASN A 115 -16.33 0.17 9.35
CA ASN A 115 -17.74 0.37 9.01
C ASN A 115 -18.67 0.25 10.22
N GLN A 116 -18.50 -0.79 11.04
CA GLN A 116 -19.31 -1.01 12.26
C GLN A 116 -19.12 0.09 13.29
N LYS A 117 -17.89 0.57 13.47
CA LYS A 117 -17.54 1.61 14.46
C LYS A 117 -17.62 3.03 13.92
N LYS A 118 -17.89 3.19 12.63
CA LYS A 118 -17.92 4.49 11.93
C LYS A 118 -16.59 5.26 12.10
N VAL A 119 -15.47 4.58 11.84
CA VAL A 119 -14.12 5.12 11.92
C VAL A 119 -13.51 5.17 10.53
N PHE A 120 -12.87 6.26 10.16
CA PHE A 120 -12.18 6.35 8.88
C PHE A 120 -10.99 5.37 8.82
N PHE A 121 -10.91 4.57 7.78
CA PHE A 121 -9.81 3.64 7.53
C PHE A 121 -9.18 3.88 6.16
N LEU A 122 -7.88 4.19 6.15
CA LEU A 122 -7.07 4.26 4.94
C LEU A 122 -6.28 2.96 4.81
N ALA A 123 -6.80 2.01 4.06
CA ALA A 123 -6.12 0.76 3.73
C ALA A 123 -4.88 1.05 2.87
N ALA A 124 -3.70 0.64 3.35
CA ALA A 124 -2.44 0.93 2.69
C ALA A 124 -2.09 -0.10 1.61
N GLU A 125 -2.01 -1.38 1.98
CA GLU A 125 -1.44 -2.43 1.13
C GLU A 125 -2.37 -3.60 0.75
N PRO A 126 -3.59 -3.80 1.31
CA PRO A 126 -4.47 -4.88 0.89
C PRO A 126 -4.86 -4.74 -0.58
N LEU A 127 -4.60 -5.78 -1.40
CA LEU A 127 -4.75 -5.68 -2.85
C LEU A 127 -6.07 -6.26 -3.38
N THR A 128 -6.80 -7.08 -2.60
CA THR A 128 -8.09 -7.62 -3.06
C THR A 128 -9.04 -6.51 -3.49
N ASP A 129 -9.71 -6.70 -4.61
CA ASP A 129 -10.69 -5.75 -5.13
C ASP A 129 -11.90 -5.60 -4.19
N ALA A 130 -12.17 -6.61 -3.38
CA ALA A 130 -13.28 -6.61 -2.43
C ALA A 130 -13.22 -5.45 -1.43
N VAL A 131 -12.04 -4.93 -1.07
CA VAL A 131 -11.88 -3.81 -0.11
C VAL A 131 -12.67 -2.57 -0.52
N THR A 132 -12.68 -2.25 -1.80
CA THR A 132 -13.35 -1.05 -2.34
C THR A 132 -14.58 -1.37 -3.17
N TRP A 133 -14.79 -2.66 -3.51
CA TRP A 133 -15.94 -3.10 -4.30
C TRP A 133 -16.87 -4.00 -3.47
N ALA A 134 -16.87 -5.31 -3.63
CA ALA A 134 -17.89 -6.20 -3.05
C ALA A 134 -18.07 -6.11 -1.51
N LYS A 135 -17.04 -5.65 -0.79
CA LYS A 135 -17.05 -5.36 0.65
C LYS A 135 -16.77 -3.88 0.94
N GLY A 136 -16.77 -3.05 -0.12
CA GLY A 136 -16.57 -1.61 0.01
C GLY A 136 -17.64 -0.98 0.88
N ASN A 137 -17.26 0.02 1.64
CA ASN A 137 -18.14 0.77 2.51
C ASN A 137 -17.69 2.23 2.60
N LYS A 138 -18.53 3.05 3.17
CA LYS A 138 -18.35 4.49 3.28
C LYS A 138 -17.08 4.91 4.01
N TYR A 139 -16.62 4.14 4.98
CA TYR A 139 -15.52 4.51 5.89
C TYR A 139 -14.15 4.06 5.42
N THR A 140 -14.07 3.22 4.36
CA THR A 140 -12.81 2.63 3.89
C THR A 140 -12.36 3.24 2.56
N PHE A 141 -11.12 3.72 2.54
CA PHE A 141 -10.38 4.18 1.36
C PHE A 141 -9.16 3.31 1.15
N ARG A 142 -8.68 3.17 -0.09
CA ARG A 142 -7.46 2.39 -0.39
C ARG A 142 -6.45 3.22 -1.16
N LEU A 143 -5.17 3.11 -0.75
CA LEU A 143 -4.05 3.80 -1.40
C LEU A 143 -3.46 3.00 -2.57
N ARG A 144 -3.00 1.75 -2.34
CA ARG A 144 -2.29 0.94 -3.36
C ARG A 144 -3.20 0.56 -4.54
N PRO A 145 -2.62 0.36 -5.75
CA PRO A 145 -3.34 -0.23 -6.87
C PRO A 145 -3.93 -1.59 -6.50
N SER A 146 -5.19 -1.81 -6.86
CA SER A 146 -5.89 -3.09 -6.62
C SER A 146 -5.34 -4.23 -7.47
N ASN A 147 -5.79 -5.45 -7.19
CA ASN A 147 -5.53 -6.60 -8.06
C ASN A 147 -6.04 -6.37 -9.48
N TYR A 148 -7.23 -5.76 -9.63
CA TYR A 148 -7.77 -5.40 -10.94
C TYR A 148 -6.85 -4.44 -11.69
N MET A 149 -6.40 -3.37 -11.04
CA MET A 149 -5.51 -2.39 -11.67
C MET A 149 -4.20 -3.04 -12.10
N GLN A 150 -3.57 -3.83 -11.24
CA GLN A 150 -2.32 -4.51 -11.56
C GLN A 150 -2.50 -5.57 -12.64
N ALA A 151 -3.58 -6.36 -12.60
CA ALA A 151 -3.92 -7.31 -13.65
C ALA A 151 -4.12 -6.59 -14.99
N ALA A 152 -4.87 -5.49 -15.02
CA ALA A 152 -5.11 -4.72 -16.23
C ALA A 152 -3.82 -4.17 -16.86
N MET A 153 -2.89 -3.69 -16.01
CA MET A 153 -1.55 -3.24 -16.43
C MET A 153 -0.72 -4.38 -17.01
N LEU A 154 -0.72 -5.56 -16.36
CA LEU A 154 0.05 -6.72 -16.81
C LEU A 154 -0.55 -7.34 -18.09
N VAL A 155 -1.86 -7.38 -18.20
CA VAL A 155 -2.59 -7.95 -19.36
C VAL A 155 -2.26 -7.22 -20.66
N GLU A 156 -1.92 -5.94 -20.63
CA GLU A 156 -1.46 -5.22 -21.84
C GLU A 156 -0.25 -5.87 -22.51
N ALA A 157 0.69 -6.37 -21.72
CA ALA A 157 1.87 -7.07 -22.21
C ALA A 157 1.59 -8.57 -22.39
N ALA A 158 0.90 -9.19 -21.44
CA ALA A 158 0.56 -10.61 -21.47
C ALA A 158 -0.27 -11.02 -22.69
N ALA A 159 -1.23 -10.19 -23.09
CA ALA A 159 -2.07 -10.46 -24.28
C ALA A 159 -1.31 -10.44 -25.61
N LYS A 160 -0.10 -9.87 -25.64
CA LYS A 160 0.77 -9.86 -26.84
C LYS A 160 1.65 -11.11 -26.95
N LEU A 161 1.72 -11.91 -25.88
CA LEU A 161 2.49 -13.15 -25.91
C LEU A 161 1.82 -14.17 -26.84
N PRO A 162 2.60 -14.98 -27.56
CA PRO A 162 2.05 -16.00 -28.46
C PRO A 162 1.40 -17.16 -27.71
N ALA A 163 1.68 -17.30 -26.41
CA ALA A 163 1.25 -18.38 -25.54
C ALA A 163 -0.28 -18.53 -25.51
N LYS A 164 -0.75 -19.77 -25.71
CA LYS A 164 -2.17 -20.15 -25.62
C LYS A 164 -2.48 -21.00 -24.38
N ARG A 165 -1.50 -21.77 -23.91
CA ARG A 165 -1.65 -22.67 -22.76
C ARG A 165 -1.04 -22.01 -21.51
N TRP A 166 -1.90 -21.67 -20.56
CA TRP A 166 -1.51 -20.94 -19.35
C TRP A 166 -1.74 -21.78 -18.10
N ALA A 167 -0.80 -21.72 -17.18
CA ALA A 167 -0.98 -22.19 -15.82
C ALA A 167 -0.96 -21.03 -14.82
N THR A 168 -1.53 -21.23 -13.63
CA THR A 168 -1.48 -20.24 -12.54
C THR A 168 -0.90 -20.85 -11.27
N ILE A 169 -0.12 -20.07 -10.54
CA ILE A 169 0.41 -20.42 -9.22
C ILE A 169 0.11 -19.24 -8.28
N ALA A 170 -0.76 -19.45 -7.29
CA ALA A 170 -1.19 -18.39 -6.40
C ALA A 170 -1.40 -18.91 -4.97
N PRO A 171 -1.14 -18.08 -3.94
CA PRO A 171 -1.39 -18.49 -2.56
C PRO A 171 -2.90 -18.64 -2.32
N ASN A 172 -3.29 -19.74 -1.64
CA ASN A 172 -4.70 -20.05 -1.37
C ASN A 172 -5.26 -19.16 -0.24
N TYR A 173 -5.47 -17.90 -0.55
CA TYR A 173 -6.23 -16.96 0.30
C TYR A 173 -6.73 -15.77 -0.54
N GLU A 174 -7.43 -14.85 0.07
CA GLU A 174 -8.17 -13.74 -0.56
C GLU A 174 -7.39 -13.01 -1.66
N TYR A 175 -6.12 -12.63 -1.40
CA TYR A 175 -5.28 -11.94 -2.40
C TYR A 175 -5.07 -12.80 -3.66
N GLY A 176 -4.63 -14.05 -3.47
CA GLY A 176 -4.33 -14.93 -4.60
C GLY A 176 -5.57 -15.25 -5.43
N GLN A 177 -6.69 -15.53 -4.76
CA GLN A 177 -7.96 -15.82 -5.42
C GLN A 177 -8.48 -14.63 -6.22
N SER A 178 -8.45 -13.42 -5.64
CA SER A 178 -8.82 -12.18 -6.31
C SER A 178 -7.92 -11.91 -7.53
N ALA A 179 -6.59 -12.01 -7.38
CA ALA A 179 -5.65 -11.72 -8.45
C ALA A 179 -5.79 -12.68 -9.65
N VAL A 180 -5.90 -13.99 -9.39
CA VAL A 180 -6.08 -14.98 -10.47
C VAL A 180 -7.43 -14.79 -11.16
N SER A 181 -8.50 -14.59 -10.39
CA SER A 181 -9.85 -14.40 -10.95
C SER A 181 -9.90 -13.20 -11.91
N VAL A 182 -9.38 -12.05 -11.48
CA VAL A 182 -9.43 -10.84 -12.30
C VAL A 182 -8.48 -10.92 -13.49
N PHE A 183 -7.28 -11.50 -13.33
CA PHE A 183 -6.36 -11.67 -14.45
C PHE A 183 -6.95 -12.60 -15.51
N LYS A 184 -7.55 -13.73 -15.10
CA LYS A 184 -8.23 -14.66 -16.02
C LYS A 184 -9.38 -13.97 -16.77
N LYS A 185 -10.20 -13.19 -16.07
CA LYS A 185 -11.30 -12.42 -16.69
C LYS A 185 -10.75 -11.49 -17.78
N LEU A 186 -9.80 -10.62 -17.43
CA LEU A 186 -9.27 -9.62 -18.36
C LEU A 186 -8.49 -10.23 -19.53
N MET A 187 -7.76 -11.35 -19.30
CA MET A 187 -7.10 -12.09 -20.36
C MET A 187 -8.09 -12.73 -21.31
N SER A 188 -9.16 -13.35 -20.81
CA SER A 188 -10.17 -14.00 -21.65
C SER A 188 -10.94 -13.00 -22.52
N GLU A 189 -11.14 -11.77 -22.05
CA GLU A 189 -11.72 -10.69 -22.84
C GLU A 189 -10.84 -10.28 -24.04
N LYS A 190 -9.51 -10.30 -23.87
CA LYS A 190 -8.54 -9.92 -24.92
C LYS A 190 -8.06 -11.10 -25.76
N ARG A 191 -8.01 -12.28 -25.18
CA ARG A 191 -7.45 -13.51 -25.75
C ARG A 191 -8.39 -14.69 -25.45
N PRO A 192 -9.55 -14.76 -26.14
CA PRO A 192 -10.50 -15.87 -25.95
C PRO A 192 -9.96 -17.23 -26.41
N ASP A 193 -8.81 -17.25 -27.08
CA ASP A 193 -8.13 -18.43 -27.59
C ASP A 193 -7.23 -19.13 -26.56
N ILE A 194 -7.04 -18.56 -25.37
CA ILE A 194 -6.19 -19.16 -24.33
C ILE A 194 -6.92 -20.26 -23.55
N GLN A 195 -6.13 -21.22 -23.08
CA GLN A 195 -6.57 -22.34 -22.25
C GLN A 195 -5.83 -22.31 -20.90
N TRP A 196 -6.57 -22.34 -19.81
CA TRP A 196 -6.03 -22.50 -18.46
C TRP A 196 -5.86 -24.01 -18.21
N VAL A 197 -4.60 -24.49 -18.26
CA VAL A 197 -4.29 -25.93 -18.28
C VAL A 197 -4.00 -26.48 -16.88
N ASP A 198 -3.64 -25.60 -15.93
CA ASP A 198 -3.38 -25.99 -14.53
C ASP A 198 -3.52 -24.78 -13.59
N GLU A 199 -3.94 -25.05 -12.35
CA GLU A 199 -4.06 -24.03 -11.29
C GLU A 199 -3.54 -24.62 -9.98
N GLN A 200 -2.44 -24.04 -9.48
CA GLN A 200 -1.85 -24.45 -8.20
C GLN A 200 -2.14 -23.44 -7.11
N TRP A 201 -2.67 -23.94 -6.00
CA TRP A 201 -3.10 -23.14 -4.86
C TRP A 201 -2.37 -23.56 -3.57
N PRO A 202 -1.05 -23.35 -3.45
CA PRO A 202 -0.33 -23.65 -2.21
C PRO A 202 -0.85 -22.81 -1.04
N PRO A 203 -0.82 -23.35 0.20
CA PRO A 203 -1.12 -22.59 1.39
C PRO A 203 -0.16 -21.41 1.53
N GLN A 204 -0.68 -20.23 1.88
CA GLN A 204 0.11 -19.01 2.07
C GLN A 204 1.24 -19.21 3.10
N GLY A 205 2.46 -18.84 2.75
CA GLY A 205 3.65 -18.90 3.61
C GLY A 205 4.19 -20.32 3.82
N LYS A 206 3.59 -21.32 3.17
CA LYS A 206 3.90 -22.76 3.41
C LYS A 206 3.95 -23.57 2.11
N ILE A 207 4.39 -22.95 1.00
CA ILE A 207 4.52 -23.68 -0.26
C ILE A 207 5.47 -24.90 -0.11
N ASP A 208 5.01 -26.06 -0.57
CA ASP A 208 5.86 -27.15 -0.99
C ASP A 208 6.11 -26.98 -2.49
N ALA A 209 7.24 -26.41 -2.86
CA ALA A 209 7.52 -26.03 -4.23
C ALA A 209 7.73 -27.23 -5.16
N GLY A 210 8.21 -28.37 -4.64
CA GLY A 210 8.48 -29.57 -5.45
C GLY A 210 7.26 -30.09 -6.18
N PRO A 211 6.19 -30.50 -5.48
CA PRO A 211 4.93 -30.93 -6.10
C PRO A 211 4.29 -29.88 -6.99
N VAL A 212 4.32 -28.58 -6.59
CA VAL A 212 3.76 -27.49 -7.40
C VAL A 212 4.49 -27.37 -8.75
N VAL A 213 5.82 -27.33 -8.72
CA VAL A 213 6.64 -27.26 -9.94
C VAL A 213 6.43 -28.49 -10.83
N GLN A 214 6.32 -29.67 -10.23
CA GLN A 214 6.06 -30.92 -10.96
C GLN A 214 4.67 -30.91 -11.64
N ALA A 215 3.64 -30.49 -10.95
CA ALA A 215 2.28 -30.43 -11.50
C ALA A 215 2.19 -29.44 -12.66
N VAL A 216 2.72 -28.21 -12.49
CA VAL A 216 2.74 -27.23 -13.57
C VAL A 216 3.56 -27.73 -14.76
N ALA A 217 4.74 -28.35 -14.54
CA ALA A 217 5.55 -28.90 -15.63
C ALA A 217 4.82 -30.02 -16.40
N ALA A 218 4.10 -30.89 -15.70
CA ALA A 218 3.30 -31.98 -16.30
C ALA A 218 2.15 -31.45 -17.17
N ALA A 219 1.53 -30.33 -16.78
CA ALA A 219 0.48 -29.68 -17.58
C ALA A 219 1.03 -29.02 -18.86
N ASN A 220 2.35 -28.88 -18.96
CA ASN A 220 3.08 -28.32 -20.10
C ASN A 220 2.50 -26.96 -20.59
N PRO A 221 2.43 -25.93 -19.75
CA PRO A 221 2.00 -24.60 -20.17
C PRO A 221 3.07 -23.93 -21.05
N GLU A 222 2.65 -22.97 -21.87
CA GLU A 222 3.51 -22.06 -22.62
C GLU A 222 3.79 -20.78 -21.83
N ALA A 223 2.86 -20.44 -20.93
CA ALA A 223 3.00 -19.29 -20.02
C ALA A 223 2.49 -19.61 -18.61
N ILE A 224 3.05 -18.92 -17.61
CA ILE A 224 2.70 -19.07 -16.21
C ILE A 224 2.33 -17.69 -15.64
N LEU A 225 1.16 -17.60 -15.01
CA LEU A 225 0.83 -16.50 -14.11
C LEU A 225 1.30 -16.87 -12.71
N ASN A 226 2.23 -16.11 -12.15
CA ASN A 226 2.65 -16.23 -10.76
C ASN A 226 2.09 -15.11 -9.89
N VAL A 227 1.50 -15.47 -8.76
CA VAL A 227 0.96 -14.55 -7.74
C VAL A 227 1.57 -14.84 -6.37
N THR A 228 2.49 -15.80 -6.27
CA THR A 228 3.18 -16.09 -5.00
C THR A 228 4.06 -14.92 -4.59
N PHE A 229 4.27 -14.75 -3.30
CA PHE A 229 5.06 -13.66 -2.73
C PHE A 229 5.90 -14.10 -1.52
N GLY A 230 6.82 -13.24 -1.09
CA GLY A 230 7.67 -13.49 0.07
C GLY A 230 8.53 -14.74 -0.08
N ALA A 231 8.65 -15.49 1.01
CA ALA A 231 9.45 -16.72 1.04
C ALA A 231 8.92 -17.80 0.08
N ASP A 232 7.61 -17.82 -0.20
CA ASP A 232 7.01 -18.79 -1.12
C ASP A 232 7.47 -18.54 -2.57
N LEU A 233 7.57 -17.27 -2.99
CA LEU A 233 8.14 -16.93 -4.30
C LEU A 233 9.59 -17.39 -4.41
N VAL A 234 10.41 -17.12 -3.40
CA VAL A 234 11.84 -17.52 -3.39
C VAL A 234 11.98 -19.05 -3.52
N LYS A 235 11.18 -19.82 -2.78
CA LYS A 235 11.17 -21.29 -2.87
C LYS A 235 10.72 -21.75 -4.26
N LEU A 236 9.65 -21.14 -4.81
CA LEU A 236 9.15 -21.47 -6.14
C LEU A 236 10.19 -21.20 -7.23
N VAL A 237 10.86 -20.05 -7.17
CA VAL A 237 11.91 -19.67 -8.14
C VAL A 237 13.08 -20.64 -8.07
N ARG A 238 13.59 -20.96 -6.88
CA ARG A 238 14.70 -21.90 -6.71
C ARG A 238 14.40 -23.30 -7.23
N GLU A 239 13.25 -23.84 -6.84
CA GLU A 239 12.81 -25.15 -7.31
C GLU A 239 12.53 -25.16 -8.79
N GLY A 240 11.88 -24.12 -9.30
CA GLY A 240 11.58 -23.96 -10.72
C GLY A 240 12.84 -23.82 -11.57
N ASN A 241 13.84 -23.06 -11.12
CA ASN A 241 15.15 -22.96 -11.78
C ASN A 241 15.87 -24.32 -11.78
N THR A 242 15.90 -25.02 -10.65
CA THR A 242 16.55 -26.35 -10.52
C THR A 242 15.93 -27.36 -11.48
N ARG A 243 14.61 -27.36 -11.65
CA ARG A 243 13.90 -28.30 -12.54
C ARG A 243 13.65 -27.75 -13.94
N GLY A 244 14.13 -26.55 -14.24
CA GLY A 244 13.96 -25.93 -15.55
C GLY A 244 12.51 -25.55 -15.90
N LEU A 245 11.65 -25.32 -14.89
CA LEU A 245 10.23 -24.99 -15.12
C LEU A 245 10.05 -23.77 -16.03
N PHE A 246 10.88 -22.75 -15.82
CA PHE A 246 10.72 -21.47 -16.54
C PHE A 246 11.41 -21.44 -17.91
N LYS A 247 12.23 -22.45 -18.21
CA LYS A 247 12.95 -22.51 -19.47
C LYS A 247 12.01 -22.67 -20.67
N GLY A 248 12.04 -21.70 -21.58
CA GLY A 248 11.20 -21.69 -22.78
C GLY A 248 9.71 -21.39 -22.49
N ARG A 249 9.38 -20.87 -21.31
CA ARG A 249 8.04 -20.44 -20.94
C ARG A 249 8.04 -18.96 -20.60
N GLU A 250 6.97 -18.29 -21.01
CA GLU A 250 6.70 -16.91 -20.59
C GLU A 250 6.21 -16.89 -19.15
N VAL A 251 6.61 -15.88 -18.38
CA VAL A 251 6.10 -15.70 -17.01
C VAL A 251 5.60 -14.27 -16.81
N VAL A 252 4.38 -14.17 -16.33
CA VAL A 252 3.79 -12.92 -15.87
C VAL A 252 3.62 -13.01 -14.37
N SER A 253 4.14 -12.04 -13.62
CA SER A 253 4.16 -12.14 -12.16
C SER A 253 3.78 -10.83 -11.48
N PHE A 254 2.83 -10.93 -10.55
CA PHE A 254 2.49 -9.81 -9.70
C PHE A 254 3.67 -9.51 -8.75
N LEU A 255 3.97 -8.22 -8.54
CA LEU A 255 4.86 -7.68 -7.51
C LEU A 255 6.36 -8.07 -7.62
N THR A 256 6.73 -9.04 -8.45
CA THR A 256 8.10 -9.62 -8.46
C THR A 256 9.19 -8.61 -8.87
N GLY A 257 8.84 -7.47 -9.45
CA GLY A 257 9.77 -6.37 -9.73
C GLY A 257 10.03 -5.43 -8.53
N GLU A 258 9.49 -5.73 -7.36
CA GLU A 258 9.76 -4.98 -6.13
C GLU A 258 11.08 -5.45 -5.50
N PRO A 259 11.89 -4.55 -4.90
CA PRO A 259 13.14 -4.93 -4.25
C PRO A 259 12.97 -6.00 -3.16
N GLU A 260 11.83 -6.01 -2.46
CA GLU A 260 11.49 -7.02 -1.45
C GLU A 260 11.57 -8.46 -1.97
N TYR A 261 11.41 -8.65 -3.27
CA TYR A 261 11.48 -9.94 -3.95
C TYR A 261 12.82 -10.15 -4.65
N LEU A 262 13.34 -9.11 -5.28
CA LEU A 262 14.58 -9.19 -6.06
C LEU A 262 15.82 -9.32 -5.15
N ASP A 263 15.84 -8.61 -4.02
CA ASP A 263 16.95 -8.66 -3.06
C ASP A 263 17.25 -10.08 -2.54
N PRO A 264 16.27 -10.88 -2.08
CA PRO A 264 16.54 -12.25 -1.61
C PRO A 264 16.84 -13.24 -2.75
N LEU A 265 16.42 -12.97 -3.98
CA LEU A 265 16.70 -13.82 -5.13
C LEU A 265 18.13 -13.63 -5.65
N LYS A 266 18.69 -12.42 -5.58
CA LYS A 266 20.04 -12.10 -6.06
C LYS A 266 20.29 -12.62 -7.48
N ASP A 267 21.33 -13.44 -7.66
CA ASP A 267 21.72 -14.10 -8.89
C ASP A 267 20.78 -15.23 -9.34
N GLU A 268 19.87 -15.67 -8.47
CA GLU A 268 18.80 -16.62 -8.80
C GLU A 268 17.57 -15.95 -9.47
N THR A 269 17.59 -14.61 -9.59
CA THR A 269 16.49 -13.86 -10.23
C THR A 269 16.25 -14.35 -11.65
N PRO A 270 15.04 -14.84 -11.98
CA PRO A 270 14.72 -15.21 -13.35
C PRO A 270 14.66 -13.97 -14.23
N GLU A 271 15.20 -14.06 -15.44
CA GLU A 271 15.21 -12.97 -16.40
C GLU A 271 14.00 -13.02 -17.33
N GLY A 272 13.55 -11.84 -17.75
CA GLY A 272 12.49 -11.69 -18.75
C GLY A 272 11.06 -11.83 -18.23
N TRP A 273 10.84 -12.08 -16.95
CA TRP A 273 9.47 -12.12 -16.41
C TRP A 273 8.81 -10.75 -16.53
N ILE A 274 7.59 -10.71 -17.01
CA ILE A 274 6.78 -9.49 -17.05
C ILE A 274 6.18 -9.26 -15.65
N VAL A 275 6.52 -8.13 -15.03
CA VAL A 275 6.22 -7.90 -13.62
C VAL A 275 5.68 -6.49 -13.35
N THR A 276 4.88 -6.36 -12.28
CA THR A 276 4.75 -5.08 -11.59
C THR A 276 5.88 -4.95 -10.56
N GLY A 277 6.32 -3.70 -10.28
CA GLY A 277 7.42 -3.52 -9.34
C GLY A 277 7.76 -2.07 -9.02
N TYR A 278 8.94 -1.89 -8.41
CA TYR A 278 9.45 -0.61 -7.97
C TYR A 278 10.93 -0.42 -8.35
N PRO A 279 11.21 0.05 -9.58
CA PRO A 279 12.57 0.31 -10.04
C PRO A 279 13.08 1.67 -9.50
N TRP A 280 13.27 1.78 -8.20
CA TRP A 280 13.57 3.02 -7.47
C TRP A 280 14.74 3.83 -8.05
N TYR A 281 15.71 3.14 -8.65
CA TYR A 281 16.92 3.72 -9.26
C TYR A 281 16.65 4.41 -10.60
N SER A 282 15.50 4.20 -11.23
CA SER A 282 15.15 4.72 -12.56
C SER A 282 14.01 5.75 -12.55
N ILE A 283 13.34 5.94 -11.42
CA ILE A 283 12.22 6.90 -11.29
C ILE A 283 12.79 8.31 -11.24
N LYS A 284 12.23 9.23 -12.04
CA LYS A 284 12.73 10.59 -12.24
C LYS A 284 11.65 11.67 -12.02
N THR A 285 10.80 11.47 -11.00
CA THR A 285 9.91 12.54 -10.55
C THR A 285 10.59 13.36 -9.45
N PRO A 286 10.38 14.69 -9.38
CA PRO A 286 10.94 15.52 -8.29
C PRO A 286 10.57 15.01 -6.90
N GLU A 287 9.34 14.53 -6.74
CA GLU A 287 8.82 14.00 -5.48
C GLU A 287 9.52 12.70 -5.08
N HIS A 288 9.80 11.81 -6.05
CA HIS A 288 10.54 10.58 -5.78
C HIS A 288 12.00 10.87 -5.45
N ASP A 289 12.65 11.80 -6.19
CA ASP A 289 14.03 12.18 -5.92
C ASP A 289 14.18 12.80 -4.51
N ALA A 290 13.21 13.63 -4.08
CA ALA A 290 13.18 14.18 -2.73
C ALA A 290 13.00 13.09 -1.66
N PHE A 291 12.04 12.18 -1.85
CA PHE A 291 11.81 11.04 -0.97
C PHE A 291 13.06 10.13 -0.88
N LEU A 292 13.63 9.75 -2.02
CA LEU A 292 14.81 8.89 -2.09
C LEU A 292 15.99 9.49 -1.32
N LYS A 293 16.25 10.78 -1.54
CA LYS A 293 17.33 11.51 -0.83
C LYS A 293 17.11 11.53 0.68
N ALA A 294 15.89 11.84 1.13
CA ALA A 294 15.56 11.89 2.54
C ALA A 294 15.65 10.49 3.18
N TYR A 295 15.15 9.47 2.50
CA TYR A 295 15.19 8.09 2.97
C TYR A 295 16.64 7.57 3.12
N GLN A 296 17.47 7.77 2.10
CA GLN A 296 18.89 7.38 2.12
C GLN A 296 19.68 8.13 3.20
N ALA A 297 19.45 9.42 3.36
CA ALA A 297 20.10 10.21 4.39
C ALA A 297 19.78 9.71 5.81
N LYS A 298 18.53 9.27 6.04
CA LYS A 298 18.09 8.80 7.36
C LYS A 298 18.50 7.36 7.65
N TYR A 299 18.36 6.46 6.68
CA TYR A 299 18.46 5.02 6.91
C TYR A 299 19.74 4.38 6.35
N ASN A 300 20.55 5.14 5.59
CA ASN A 300 21.74 4.64 4.88
C ASN A 300 21.44 3.38 4.04
N ASP A 301 20.25 3.34 3.43
CA ASP A 301 19.71 2.22 2.66
C ASP A 301 18.83 2.77 1.53
N TYR A 302 18.53 1.97 0.51
CA TYR A 302 17.55 2.34 -0.50
C TYR A 302 16.14 1.92 -0.10
N PRO A 303 15.11 2.68 -0.55
CA PRO A 303 13.74 2.35 -0.24
C PRO A 303 13.26 1.12 -1.00
N ARG A 304 12.37 0.38 -0.37
CA ARG A 304 11.59 -0.68 -0.99
C ARG A 304 10.17 -0.17 -1.28
N LEU A 305 9.34 -0.95 -1.93
CA LEU A 305 7.98 -0.47 -2.23
C LEU A 305 7.18 -0.19 -0.95
N GLY A 306 7.31 -1.04 0.06
CA GLY A 306 6.72 -0.78 1.37
C GLY A 306 7.10 0.58 1.95
N SER A 307 8.35 1.03 1.73
CA SER A 307 8.81 2.34 2.22
C SER A 307 8.01 3.49 1.60
N ILE A 308 7.80 3.44 0.29
CA ILE A 308 7.03 4.48 -0.42
C ILE A 308 5.55 4.42 -0.06
N VAL A 309 5.00 3.22 0.12
CA VAL A 309 3.59 3.04 0.50
C VAL A 309 3.36 3.59 1.91
N GLY A 310 4.22 3.26 2.88
CA GLY A 310 4.13 3.80 4.24
C GLY A 310 4.23 5.32 4.28
N TYR A 311 5.20 5.88 3.54
CA TYR A 311 5.38 7.32 3.39
C TYR A 311 4.13 7.99 2.82
N GLN A 312 3.63 7.49 1.70
CA GLN A 312 2.47 8.07 1.02
C GLN A 312 1.17 7.89 1.83
N THR A 313 1.02 6.80 2.58
CA THR A 313 -0.14 6.58 3.45
C THR A 313 -0.26 7.69 4.49
N ILE A 314 0.84 8.03 5.16
CA ILE A 314 0.82 9.09 6.18
C ILE A 314 0.71 10.49 5.55
N LYS A 315 1.33 10.73 4.39
CA LYS A 315 1.11 11.98 3.64
C LYS A 315 -0.36 12.14 3.24
N ALA A 316 -1.01 11.07 2.79
CA ALA A 316 -2.44 11.08 2.45
C ALA A 316 -3.33 11.31 3.68
N ALA A 317 -3.07 10.60 4.79
CA ALA A 317 -3.78 10.81 6.04
C ALA A 317 -3.67 12.26 6.54
N ALA A 318 -2.46 12.83 6.46
CA ALA A 318 -2.24 14.24 6.84
C ALA A 318 -2.98 15.23 5.93
N ALA A 319 -2.99 14.99 4.61
CA ALA A 319 -3.72 15.82 3.66
C ALA A 319 -5.23 15.76 3.89
N ILE A 320 -5.78 14.58 4.16
CA ILE A 320 -7.20 14.39 4.50
C ILE A 320 -7.56 15.15 5.78
N LEU A 321 -6.78 14.97 6.85
CA LEU A 321 -6.97 15.65 8.13
C LEU A 321 -6.85 17.18 8.01
N ALA A 322 -5.86 17.66 7.25
CA ALA A 322 -5.65 19.09 7.03
C ALA A 322 -6.84 19.72 6.28
N LYS A 323 -7.32 19.06 5.20
CA LYS A 323 -8.47 19.51 4.41
C LYS A 323 -9.77 19.46 5.20
N ALA A 324 -9.96 18.41 6.01
CA ALA A 324 -11.15 18.28 6.87
C ALA A 324 -11.20 19.32 7.99
N GLY A 325 -10.03 19.78 8.48
CA GLY A 325 -9.92 20.65 9.66
C GLY A 325 -10.53 20.00 10.91
N SER A 326 -10.71 18.69 10.93
CA SER A 326 -11.47 17.94 11.94
C SER A 326 -10.99 16.49 12.02
N THR A 327 -11.27 15.84 13.14
CA THR A 327 -11.11 14.38 13.33
C THR A 327 -12.44 13.62 13.24
N ASP A 328 -13.53 14.32 12.90
CA ASP A 328 -14.85 13.70 12.70
C ASP A 328 -14.82 12.82 11.45
N PRO A 329 -15.23 11.54 11.53
CA PRO A 329 -15.13 10.60 10.41
C PRO A 329 -15.90 11.04 9.16
N GLU A 330 -17.08 11.67 9.30
CA GLU A 330 -17.87 12.13 8.17
C GLU A 330 -17.16 13.28 7.42
N LYS A 331 -16.48 14.16 8.16
CA LYS A 331 -15.68 15.23 7.58
C LYS A 331 -14.41 14.69 6.92
N LEU A 332 -13.80 13.62 7.47
CA LEU A 332 -12.68 12.96 6.84
C LEU A 332 -13.06 12.32 5.52
N ILE A 333 -14.21 11.63 5.46
CA ILE A 333 -14.76 11.04 4.23
C ILE A 333 -14.98 12.14 3.18
N ALA A 334 -15.72 13.19 3.53
CA ALA A 334 -15.98 14.30 2.62
C ALA A 334 -14.70 14.99 2.12
N ALA A 335 -13.67 15.05 2.95
CA ALA A 335 -12.37 15.59 2.57
C ALA A 335 -11.57 14.64 1.66
N ALA A 336 -11.69 13.33 1.86
CA ALA A 336 -10.98 12.32 1.08
C ALA A 336 -11.57 12.12 -0.30
N GLU A 337 -12.91 12.18 -0.44
CA GLU A 337 -13.59 12.06 -1.73
C GLU A 337 -13.12 13.13 -2.72
N GLY A 338 -12.54 12.69 -3.84
CA GLY A 338 -12.00 13.58 -4.87
C GLY A 338 -10.74 14.35 -4.47
N LEU A 339 -10.09 13.99 -3.36
CA LEU A 339 -8.82 14.61 -2.96
C LEU A 339 -7.71 14.23 -3.94
N SER A 340 -7.16 15.23 -4.63
CA SER A 340 -5.92 15.09 -5.41
C SER A 340 -4.73 15.60 -4.60
N MET A 341 -3.61 14.89 -4.71
CA MET A 341 -2.40 15.21 -3.99
C MET A 341 -1.16 14.66 -4.71
N PRO A 342 0.02 15.25 -4.49
CA PRO A 342 1.28 14.72 -5.02
C PRO A 342 1.63 13.38 -4.35
N SER A 343 2.26 12.50 -5.11
CA SER A 343 2.90 11.29 -4.64
C SER A 343 4.27 11.12 -5.30
N PRO A 344 5.16 10.27 -4.78
CA PRO A 344 6.43 9.98 -5.44
C PRO A 344 6.31 9.45 -6.88
N PHE A 345 5.14 9.01 -7.30
CA PHE A 345 4.86 8.55 -8.67
C PHE A 345 4.06 9.56 -9.51
N GLY A 346 3.90 10.78 -9.02
CA GLY A 346 3.07 11.82 -9.62
C GLY A 346 1.77 12.07 -8.84
N GLU A 347 0.88 12.88 -9.41
CA GLU A 347 -0.39 13.20 -8.77
C GLU A 347 -1.31 11.98 -8.69
N ILE A 348 -1.95 11.80 -7.54
CA ILE A 348 -2.98 10.80 -7.28
C ILE A 348 -4.26 11.44 -6.79
N THR A 349 -5.39 10.78 -7.06
CA THR A 349 -6.72 11.21 -6.61
C THR A 349 -7.44 10.03 -5.97
N PHE A 350 -8.09 10.24 -4.82
CA PHE A 350 -9.05 9.26 -4.28
C PHE A 350 -10.39 9.42 -5.00
N ARG A 351 -10.81 8.41 -5.74
CA ARG A 351 -12.09 8.46 -6.46
C ARG A 351 -13.26 8.48 -5.48
N LYS A 352 -14.27 9.29 -5.80
CA LYS A 352 -15.47 9.37 -4.98
C LYS A 352 -16.32 8.09 -5.05
N ILE A 353 -16.39 7.47 -6.23
CA ILE A 353 -17.30 6.36 -6.50
C ILE A 353 -16.96 5.08 -5.76
N ASP A 354 -15.67 4.80 -5.52
CA ASP A 354 -15.22 3.56 -4.87
C ASP A 354 -14.10 3.74 -3.85
N HIS A 355 -13.73 4.99 -3.55
CA HIS A 355 -12.68 5.32 -2.59
C HIS A 355 -11.29 4.72 -2.91
N GLN A 356 -11.11 4.29 -4.16
CA GLN A 356 -9.82 3.82 -4.66
C GLN A 356 -8.96 5.00 -5.10
N SER A 357 -7.69 5.05 -4.67
CA SER A 357 -6.75 6.02 -5.22
C SER A 357 -6.34 5.65 -6.65
N THR A 358 -5.95 6.66 -7.42
CA THR A 358 -5.41 6.50 -8.77
C THR A 358 -3.90 6.26 -8.79
N LEU A 359 -3.31 5.83 -7.66
CA LEU A 359 -1.91 5.43 -7.62
C LEU A 359 -1.71 4.26 -8.60
N GLY A 360 -0.69 4.38 -9.47
CA GLY A 360 -0.34 3.35 -10.44
C GLY A 360 0.80 2.45 -9.97
N ALA A 361 1.35 1.70 -10.91
CA ALA A 361 2.51 0.85 -10.69
C ALA A 361 3.47 0.92 -11.88
N TYR A 362 4.72 0.52 -11.68
CA TYR A 362 5.64 0.28 -12.77
C TYR A 362 5.45 -1.13 -13.32
N VAL A 363 5.41 -1.28 -14.64
CA VAL A 363 5.43 -2.55 -15.35
C VAL A 363 6.71 -2.62 -16.17
N GLY A 364 7.40 -3.75 -16.11
CA GLY A 364 8.64 -3.98 -16.82
C GLY A 364 9.03 -5.45 -16.79
N LYS A 365 10.32 -5.73 -16.91
CA LYS A 365 10.86 -7.09 -16.91
C LYS A 365 11.91 -7.28 -15.82
N THR A 366 11.99 -8.48 -15.29
CA THR A 366 13.11 -8.86 -14.43
C THR A 366 14.37 -9.09 -15.25
N ALA A 367 15.54 -8.75 -14.70
CA ALA A 367 16.85 -8.98 -15.29
C ALA A 367 17.92 -9.14 -14.20
N LEU A 368 19.07 -9.69 -14.58
CA LEU A 368 20.26 -9.72 -13.75
C LEU A 368 21.22 -8.61 -14.16
N LYS A 369 21.72 -7.86 -13.18
CA LYS A 369 22.76 -6.86 -13.37
C LYS A 369 23.73 -6.93 -12.19
N ASP A 370 25.00 -7.21 -12.49
CA ASP A 370 26.07 -7.33 -11.50
C ASP A 370 25.73 -8.29 -10.34
N GLY A 371 25.11 -9.45 -10.68
CA GLY A 371 24.69 -10.47 -9.71
C GLY A 371 23.51 -10.08 -8.82
N LYS A 372 22.76 -9.04 -9.20
CA LYS A 372 21.57 -8.57 -8.50
C LYS A 372 20.36 -8.61 -9.42
N GLY A 373 19.22 -8.99 -8.85
CA GLY A 373 17.95 -8.85 -9.53
C GLY A 373 17.57 -7.37 -9.69
N VAL A 374 17.17 -6.98 -10.88
CA VAL A 374 16.70 -5.64 -11.21
C VAL A 374 15.47 -5.70 -12.07
N MET A 375 14.75 -4.59 -12.14
CA MET A 375 13.66 -4.38 -13.10
C MET A 375 14.14 -3.48 -14.23
N VAL A 376 13.98 -3.92 -15.47
CA VAL A 376 14.37 -3.18 -16.68
C VAL A 376 13.16 -2.96 -17.59
N ASP A 377 13.33 -2.14 -18.63
CA ASP A 377 12.29 -1.81 -19.62
C ASP A 377 10.98 -1.38 -18.95
N SER A 378 11.11 -0.69 -17.82
CA SER A 378 9.97 -0.33 -16.98
C SER A 378 9.34 1.00 -17.40
N SER A 379 8.02 1.06 -17.32
CA SER A 379 7.23 2.28 -17.49
C SER A 379 6.18 2.40 -16.41
N TYR A 380 5.94 3.63 -15.95
CA TYR A 380 4.84 3.89 -15.03
C TYR A 380 3.49 3.76 -15.75
N LYS A 381 2.62 2.99 -15.17
CA LYS A 381 1.23 2.82 -15.59
C LYS A 381 0.36 3.65 -14.66
N LYS A 382 -0.19 4.75 -15.19
CA LYS A 382 -1.01 5.66 -14.40
C LYS A 382 -2.30 4.97 -13.99
N GLY A 383 -2.56 4.87 -12.69
CA GLY A 383 -3.66 4.06 -12.17
C GLY A 383 -5.05 4.46 -12.65
N SER A 384 -5.27 5.76 -12.96
CA SER A 384 -6.54 6.23 -13.55
C SER A 384 -6.92 5.54 -14.86
N ASP A 385 -5.91 5.07 -15.63
CA ASP A 385 -6.11 4.49 -16.96
C ASP A 385 -6.48 2.99 -16.87
N TYR A 386 -6.37 2.41 -15.67
CA TYR A 386 -6.55 0.98 -15.38
C TYR A 386 -7.67 0.72 -14.36
N LEU A 387 -8.53 1.68 -14.14
CA LEU A 387 -9.72 1.55 -13.30
C LEU A 387 -10.95 1.36 -14.17
N PRO A 388 -11.94 0.57 -13.74
CA PRO A 388 -13.20 0.45 -14.46
C PRO A 388 -13.97 1.78 -14.40
N GLY A 389 -14.80 2.00 -15.41
CA GLY A 389 -15.69 3.15 -15.44
C GLY A 389 -16.79 3.09 -14.37
N ASP A 390 -17.41 4.23 -14.07
CA ASP A 390 -18.38 4.38 -12.98
C ASP A 390 -19.53 3.39 -13.08
N ALA A 391 -20.11 3.19 -14.27
CA ALA A 391 -21.21 2.25 -14.49
C ALA A 391 -20.86 0.77 -14.17
N GLU A 392 -19.59 0.39 -14.26
CA GLU A 392 -19.14 -0.94 -13.86
C GLU A 392 -18.91 -1.00 -12.34
N VAL A 393 -18.34 0.04 -11.76
CA VAL A 393 -18.13 0.14 -10.31
C VAL A 393 -19.45 0.08 -9.55
N GLU A 394 -20.50 0.75 -10.03
CA GLU A 394 -21.85 0.71 -9.43
C GLU A 394 -22.44 -0.71 -9.34
N LYS A 395 -22.00 -1.63 -10.21
CA LYS A 395 -22.42 -3.04 -10.14
C LYS A 395 -21.58 -3.86 -9.16
N LEU A 396 -20.35 -3.43 -8.91
CA LEU A 396 -19.37 -4.15 -8.12
C LEU A 396 -19.37 -3.74 -6.64
N ARG A 397 -19.76 -2.49 -6.35
CA ARG A 397 -19.76 -1.92 -5.00
C ARG A 397 -21.18 -1.87 -4.44
N PRO A 398 -21.41 -2.28 -3.16
CA PRO A 398 -22.67 -2.04 -2.47
C PRO A 398 -23.01 -0.55 -2.46
N LYS A 399 -24.29 -0.24 -2.48
CA LYS A 399 -24.75 1.12 -2.20
C LYS A 399 -24.64 1.37 -0.70
N ASP A 400 -23.98 2.46 -0.33
CA ASP A 400 -23.82 2.91 1.07
C ASP A 400 -25.13 3.37 1.68
#